data_1b8a59f4dc0204a51841d565a0412d1c
#
_entry.id   1b8a59f4dc0204a51841d565a0412d1c
#
_cell.length_a   1.000
_cell.length_b   1.000
_cell.length_c   1.000
_cell.angle_alpha   90.00
_cell.angle_beta   90.00
_cell.angle_gamma   90.00
#
_symmetry.space_group_name_H-M   'P 1'
#
loop_
_entity.id
_entity.type
_entity.pdbx_description
1 polymer ?
#
loop_
_entity_poly.entity_id
_entity_poly.type
_entity_poly.pdbx_seq_one_letter_code
_entity_poly.pdbx_strand_id
1 'polypeptide(L)'
;MARAPIFMVGLLLFCCFSGVTRAEYLKYKDPKQPLNTRIKDLLSRMTLEEKIGQMTQIERSVASSEVMKKYYIGSVLSGGGSVPAPQASPETWIAVVNDFQSGALSTRLGIPMIYGIDAVHGHNNVYKATVFPHNVGLGATRDPELVKKIGAATALEVRATGIPYVFAPCIAVCRDPRWGRCYESYSEDPKIVQAMTEIVSGLQGNLPAGAQKGVPYVAGKKNVAACAKHYVGDGGTTNGINENNTVIDWHGLLSIHMPGYYTSIIKGVSTIMVSYSSWNGVKMHANGNLVTGFLKNKLRFRGFVISDWEGIDRITSPPHANYSYSIQAAISAGLDMIMAPSNYKEFIDGLTVQVKNKIIPMSRIDDAVSRILRVKFTMGLFENPLADISLVNQLGSQEHRELAREAVRRSLVLLKNGEGADKPLLPLPKKAPKILVAGSHADNLGYQCGGWTIEWQGLSGNNLTIGTTILSAVKNTVDPKTEVVYEENPDKDTVKSGNFSYAIVVVGEPPYAETFGDSMNLTIADPGTSTISNVCGAVKCVVVIISGRPVVIQPYVAAMDAIVAAWLPGTEGQGVADVLFGDYGFTGKLPRTWFKTVDQLPMNVGDRHYDPLFPFGFGLTTTPVKRN
;
A
#
# COMPACT_ATOMS: atom_id res chain seq x y z
N MET A 1 -103.82 -29.24 13.98
CA MET A 1 -102.83 -30.29 13.79
C MET A 1 -101.89 -29.82 12.63
N ALA A 2 -100.73 -29.30 12.92
CA ALA A 2 -99.75 -29.00 11.91
C ALA A 2 -98.37 -29.28 12.47
N ARG A 3 -97.70 -30.27 11.91
CA ARG A 3 -96.30 -30.64 12.23
C ARG A 3 -95.33 -29.67 11.53
N ALA A 4 -94.45 -29.06 12.29
CA ALA A 4 -93.29 -28.31 11.78
C ALA A 4 -92.10 -29.25 11.62
N PRO A 5 -91.28 -29.10 10.51
CA PRO A 5 -90.03 -29.83 10.37
C PRO A 5 -88.86 -29.05 11.00
N ILE A 6 -88.04 -29.76 11.74
CA ILE A 6 -86.77 -29.29 12.35
C ILE A 6 -85.74 -29.17 11.24
N PHE A 7 -85.25 -27.95 11.00
CA PHE A 7 -84.04 -27.72 10.13
C PHE A 7 -82.80 -27.90 11.02
N MET A 8 -82.02 -28.92 10.69
CA MET A 8 -80.67 -29.16 11.23
C MET A 8 -79.64 -28.33 10.48
N VAL A 9 -79.17 -27.26 11.13
CA VAL A 9 -78.09 -26.43 10.58
C VAL A 9 -76.75 -27.10 10.92
N GLY A 10 -76.13 -27.72 9.93
CA GLY A 10 -74.76 -28.22 10.04
C GLY A 10 -73.76 -27.10 10.03
N LEU A 11 -73.10 -26.85 11.15
CA LEU A 11 -71.99 -25.90 11.29
C LEU A 11 -70.72 -26.54 10.75
N LEU A 12 -70.37 -26.25 9.49
CA LEU A 12 -69.08 -26.59 8.90
C LEU A 12 -68.00 -25.68 9.49
N LEU A 13 -67.24 -26.19 10.48
CA LEU A 13 -66.02 -25.61 10.97
C LEU A 13 -64.93 -25.75 9.90
N PHE A 14 -64.74 -24.71 9.09
CA PHE A 14 -63.54 -24.56 8.28
C PHE A 14 -62.36 -24.26 9.18
N CYS A 15 -61.56 -25.24 9.59
CA CYS A 15 -60.23 -25.06 10.16
C CYS A 15 -59.32 -24.47 9.09
N CYS A 16 -59.23 -23.16 9.01
CA CYS A 16 -58.13 -22.48 8.34
C CYS A 16 -56.86 -22.79 9.14
N PHE A 17 -56.14 -23.82 8.76
CA PHE A 17 -54.72 -23.93 9.12
C PHE A 17 -53.98 -22.82 8.39
N SER A 18 -53.96 -21.62 8.97
CA SER A 18 -52.96 -20.63 8.68
C SER A 18 -51.63 -21.22 9.17
N GLY A 19 -50.91 -21.88 8.25
CA GLY A 19 -49.53 -22.22 8.47
C GLY A 19 -48.74 -20.94 8.70
N VAL A 20 -48.57 -20.58 9.97
CA VAL A 20 -47.57 -19.60 10.36
C VAL A 20 -46.24 -20.22 9.97
N THR A 21 -45.78 -19.94 8.77
CA THR A 21 -44.39 -20.18 8.40
C THR A 21 -43.56 -19.38 9.38
N ARG A 22 -43.11 -20.01 10.47
CA ARG A 22 -42.08 -19.45 11.32
C ARG A 22 -40.93 -19.07 10.41
N ALA A 23 -40.66 -17.78 10.25
CA ALA A 23 -39.51 -17.31 9.53
C ALA A 23 -38.28 -18.05 10.05
N GLU A 24 -37.58 -18.73 9.19
CA GLU A 24 -36.41 -19.52 9.57
C GLU A 24 -35.40 -18.62 10.28
N TYR A 25 -34.96 -18.99 11.46
CA TYR A 25 -33.98 -18.23 12.23
C TYR A 25 -32.60 -18.37 11.55
N LEU A 26 -32.12 -17.26 11.01
CA LEU A 26 -30.83 -17.16 10.31
C LEU A 26 -29.73 -16.80 11.31
N LYS A 27 -29.03 -17.80 11.85
CA LYS A 27 -27.98 -17.60 12.85
C LYS A 27 -26.87 -16.68 12.38
N TYR A 28 -26.54 -16.69 11.09
CA TYR A 28 -25.50 -15.82 10.55
C TYR A 28 -25.86 -14.32 10.59
N LYS A 29 -27.15 -13.97 10.62
CA LYS A 29 -27.61 -12.57 10.75
C LYS A 29 -27.66 -12.07 12.19
N ASP A 30 -27.59 -12.96 13.17
CA ASP A 30 -27.63 -12.59 14.58
C ASP A 30 -26.21 -12.29 15.10
N PRO A 31 -25.89 -11.00 15.41
CA PRO A 31 -24.58 -10.62 15.90
C PRO A 31 -24.24 -11.17 17.29
N LYS A 32 -25.23 -11.68 18.03
CA LYS A 32 -25.02 -12.32 19.34
C LYS A 32 -24.48 -13.74 19.22
N GLN A 33 -24.58 -14.37 18.05
CA GLN A 33 -24.04 -15.70 17.82
C GLN A 33 -22.51 -15.67 17.72
N PRO A 34 -21.83 -16.71 18.26
CA PRO A 34 -20.38 -16.82 18.08
C PRO A 34 -19.96 -16.81 16.59
N LEU A 35 -18.84 -16.15 16.27
CA LEU A 35 -18.36 -15.98 14.90
C LEU A 35 -18.33 -17.29 14.09
N ASN A 36 -17.77 -18.36 14.68
CA ASN A 36 -17.70 -19.66 14.00
C ASN A 36 -19.10 -20.27 13.74
N THR A 37 -20.08 -20.01 14.61
CA THR A 37 -21.47 -20.44 14.42
C THR A 37 -22.09 -19.70 13.23
N ARG A 38 -21.86 -18.38 13.13
CA ARG A 38 -22.33 -17.55 12.01
C ARG A 38 -21.74 -18.02 10.68
N ILE A 39 -20.43 -18.25 10.63
CA ILE A 39 -19.73 -18.74 9.42
C ILE A 39 -20.29 -20.10 9.00
N LYS A 40 -20.40 -21.04 9.94
CA LYS A 40 -20.91 -22.41 9.64
C LYS A 40 -22.35 -22.38 9.13
N ASP A 41 -23.23 -21.60 9.75
CA ASP A 41 -24.62 -21.45 9.33
C ASP A 41 -24.72 -20.87 7.92
N LEU A 42 -23.99 -19.78 7.62
CA LEU A 42 -24.00 -19.16 6.30
C LEU A 42 -23.45 -20.11 5.24
N LEU A 43 -22.27 -20.69 5.48
CA LEU A 43 -21.60 -21.61 4.55
C LEU A 43 -22.49 -22.81 4.17
N SER A 44 -23.24 -23.35 5.13
CA SER A 44 -24.15 -24.48 4.89
C SER A 44 -25.37 -24.14 4.01
N ARG A 45 -25.68 -22.85 3.86
CA ARG A 45 -26.79 -22.34 3.04
C ARG A 45 -26.38 -21.97 1.63
N MET A 46 -25.06 -21.80 1.39
CA MET A 46 -24.53 -21.34 0.11
C MET A 46 -24.52 -22.43 -0.94
N THR A 47 -24.93 -22.07 -2.16
CA THR A 47 -24.72 -22.90 -3.36
C THR A 47 -23.27 -22.82 -3.81
N LEU A 48 -22.86 -23.67 -4.77
CA LEU A 48 -21.53 -23.63 -5.35
C LEU A 48 -21.25 -22.29 -6.05
N GLU A 49 -22.23 -21.78 -6.78
CA GLU A 49 -22.14 -20.51 -7.50
C GLU A 49 -21.94 -19.32 -6.52
N GLU A 50 -22.67 -19.30 -5.41
CA GLU A 50 -22.50 -18.29 -4.35
C GLU A 50 -21.13 -18.39 -3.68
N LYS A 51 -20.60 -19.59 -3.49
CA LYS A 51 -19.26 -19.81 -2.93
C LYS A 51 -18.16 -19.30 -3.87
N ILE A 52 -18.22 -19.65 -5.15
CA ILE A 52 -17.25 -19.22 -6.16
C ILE A 52 -17.32 -17.70 -6.37
N GLY A 53 -18.52 -17.11 -6.36
CA GLY A 53 -18.70 -15.67 -6.40
C GLY A 53 -17.96 -14.96 -5.26
N GLN A 54 -18.02 -15.51 -4.03
CA GLN A 54 -17.29 -14.95 -2.88
C GLN A 54 -15.77 -15.05 -3.04
N MET A 55 -15.24 -16.00 -3.78
CA MET A 55 -13.83 -16.18 -4.08
C MET A 55 -13.33 -15.27 -5.21
N THR A 56 -14.21 -14.49 -5.84
CA THR A 56 -13.91 -13.68 -7.03
C THR A 56 -13.83 -12.21 -6.66
N GLN A 57 -12.70 -11.56 -7.01
CA GLN A 57 -12.51 -10.11 -6.94
C GLN A 57 -12.38 -9.54 -8.35
N ILE A 58 -13.15 -8.48 -8.65
CA ILE A 58 -13.22 -7.84 -9.97
C ILE A 58 -12.86 -6.35 -9.89
N GLU A 59 -12.41 -5.80 -11.01
CA GLU A 59 -12.08 -4.37 -11.10
C GLU A 59 -13.37 -3.53 -11.18
N ARG A 60 -13.33 -2.33 -10.61
CA ARG A 60 -14.46 -1.38 -10.54
C ARG A 60 -15.09 -1.09 -11.91
N SER A 61 -14.28 -0.96 -12.97
CA SER A 61 -14.76 -0.59 -14.30
C SER A 61 -15.67 -1.66 -14.95
N VAL A 62 -15.57 -2.91 -14.51
CA VAL A 62 -16.43 -4.02 -14.97
C VAL A 62 -17.52 -4.39 -13.96
N ALA A 63 -17.51 -3.74 -12.79
CA ALA A 63 -18.49 -3.94 -11.74
C ALA A 63 -19.77 -3.11 -11.97
N SER A 64 -20.91 -3.66 -11.60
CA SER A 64 -22.19 -2.97 -11.50
C SER A 64 -23.08 -3.69 -10.49
N SER A 65 -24.12 -3.02 -9.99
CA SER A 65 -25.12 -3.64 -9.12
C SER A 65 -25.67 -4.95 -9.71
N GLU A 66 -25.88 -4.98 -11.03
CA GLU A 66 -26.35 -6.18 -11.75
C GLU A 66 -25.30 -7.30 -11.79
N VAL A 67 -24.02 -6.97 -12.06
CA VAL A 67 -22.91 -7.93 -12.04
C VAL A 67 -22.75 -8.52 -10.65
N MET A 68 -22.79 -7.69 -9.60
CA MET A 68 -22.72 -8.13 -8.22
C MET A 68 -23.80 -9.15 -7.88
N LYS A 69 -25.03 -8.88 -8.30
CA LYS A 69 -26.18 -9.76 -8.09
C LYS A 69 -26.09 -11.05 -8.89
N LYS A 70 -25.73 -10.94 -10.18
CA LYS A 70 -25.73 -12.07 -11.11
C LYS A 70 -24.67 -13.12 -10.78
N TYR A 71 -23.48 -12.68 -10.38
CA TYR A 71 -22.31 -13.54 -10.15
C TYR A 71 -21.97 -13.70 -8.67
N TYR A 72 -22.75 -13.14 -7.76
CA TYR A 72 -22.52 -13.20 -6.30
C TYR A 72 -21.11 -12.70 -5.89
N ILE A 73 -20.59 -11.70 -6.61
CA ILE A 73 -19.22 -11.21 -6.47
C ILE A 73 -18.90 -10.84 -5.03
N GLY A 74 -17.85 -11.46 -4.50
CA GLY A 74 -17.43 -11.28 -3.12
C GLY A 74 -16.62 -10.03 -2.86
N SER A 75 -15.93 -9.52 -3.89
CA SER A 75 -15.04 -8.38 -3.76
C SER A 75 -14.95 -7.55 -5.04
N VAL A 76 -14.79 -6.23 -4.87
CA VAL A 76 -14.44 -5.29 -5.94
C VAL A 76 -13.15 -4.59 -5.56
N LEU A 77 -12.37 -4.16 -6.53
CA LEU A 77 -11.18 -3.34 -6.30
C LEU A 77 -11.12 -2.14 -7.26
N SER A 78 -10.37 -1.13 -6.85
CA SER A 78 -9.81 -0.12 -7.75
C SER A 78 -8.32 -0.36 -7.91
N GLY A 79 -7.87 -0.63 -9.12
CA GLY A 79 -6.45 -0.63 -9.47
C GLY A 79 -5.86 0.79 -9.44
N GLY A 80 -4.53 0.90 -9.58
CA GLY A 80 -3.87 2.20 -9.64
C GLY A 80 -4.41 3.07 -10.78
N GLY A 81 -4.91 4.25 -10.47
CA GLY A 81 -5.56 5.17 -11.43
C GLY A 81 -7.05 4.87 -11.71
N SER A 82 -7.60 3.79 -11.19
CA SER A 82 -9.04 3.48 -11.36
C SER A 82 -9.88 4.30 -10.38
N VAL A 83 -10.52 5.34 -10.89
CA VAL A 83 -11.36 6.28 -10.13
C VAL A 83 -12.76 6.40 -10.72
N PRO A 84 -13.81 6.73 -9.92
CA PRO A 84 -15.17 6.90 -10.43
C PRO A 84 -15.30 8.02 -11.47
N ALA A 85 -14.56 9.09 -11.29
CA ALA A 85 -14.45 10.23 -12.18
C ALA A 85 -13.11 10.96 -11.90
N PRO A 86 -12.58 11.76 -12.85
CA PRO A 86 -11.42 12.62 -12.57
C PRO A 86 -11.68 13.51 -11.35
N GLN A 87 -10.73 13.52 -10.41
CA GLN A 87 -10.82 14.28 -9.16
C GLN A 87 -12.11 14.02 -8.35
N ALA A 88 -12.62 12.77 -8.37
CA ALA A 88 -13.85 12.40 -7.69
C ALA A 88 -13.85 12.80 -6.21
N SER A 89 -14.97 13.39 -5.75
CA SER A 89 -15.17 13.70 -4.34
C SER A 89 -15.38 12.44 -3.49
N PRO A 90 -15.18 12.51 -2.16
CA PRO A 90 -15.48 11.39 -1.27
C PRO A 90 -16.93 10.87 -1.42
N GLU A 91 -17.89 11.79 -1.61
CA GLU A 91 -19.31 11.44 -1.80
C GLU A 91 -19.53 10.65 -3.09
N THR A 92 -18.81 11.00 -4.17
CA THR A 92 -18.85 10.26 -5.44
C THR A 92 -18.33 8.83 -5.26
N TRP A 93 -17.25 8.66 -4.52
CA TRP A 93 -16.72 7.34 -4.17
C TRP A 93 -17.73 6.53 -3.35
N ILE A 94 -18.30 7.12 -2.30
CA ILE A 94 -19.31 6.49 -1.43
C ILE A 94 -20.52 6.03 -2.26
N ALA A 95 -21.00 6.87 -3.20
CA ALA A 95 -22.12 6.53 -4.05
C ALA A 95 -21.85 5.27 -4.87
N VAL A 96 -20.67 5.16 -5.50
CA VAL A 96 -20.27 3.97 -6.29
C VAL A 96 -20.12 2.74 -5.41
N VAL A 97 -19.45 2.87 -4.26
CA VAL A 97 -19.27 1.75 -3.31
C VAL A 97 -20.63 1.24 -2.83
N ASN A 98 -21.57 2.14 -2.50
CA ASN A 98 -22.89 1.78 -2.02
C ASN A 98 -23.79 1.19 -3.12
N ASP A 99 -23.63 1.60 -4.38
CA ASP A 99 -24.34 1.00 -5.51
C ASP A 99 -23.97 -0.49 -5.66
N PHE A 100 -22.66 -0.79 -5.70
CA PHE A 100 -22.19 -2.18 -5.78
C PHE A 100 -22.61 -2.99 -4.56
N GLN A 101 -22.54 -2.40 -3.37
CA GLN A 101 -22.95 -3.05 -2.13
C GLN A 101 -24.44 -3.38 -2.14
N SER A 102 -25.27 -2.49 -2.66
CA SER A 102 -26.72 -2.70 -2.79
C SER A 102 -27.02 -3.88 -3.70
N GLY A 103 -26.26 -4.03 -4.80
CA GLY A 103 -26.33 -5.20 -5.68
C GLY A 103 -25.99 -6.50 -4.93
N ALA A 104 -24.90 -6.53 -4.16
CA ALA A 104 -24.51 -7.70 -3.38
C ALA A 104 -25.56 -8.06 -2.31
N LEU A 105 -26.08 -7.06 -1.60
CA LEU A 105 -27.09 -7.24 -0.56
C LEU A 105 -28.46 -7.70 -1.10
N SER A 106 -28.76 -7.42 -2.38
CA SER A 106 -30.00 -7.85 -3.03
C SER A 106 -30.05 -9.33 -3.39
N THR A 107 -28.95 -10.08 -3.17
CA THR A 107 -28.89 -11.52 -3.38
C THR A 107 -29.64 -12.29 -2.30
N ARG A 108 -29.94 -13.57 -2.56
CA ARG A 108 -30.71 -14.42 -1.64
C ARG A 108 -30.19 -14.45 -0.20
N LEU A 109 -28.87 -14.48 -0.02
CA LEU A 109 -28.24 -14.52 1.29
C LEU A 109 -27.81 -13.13 1.79
N GLY A 110 -27.78 -12.12 0.91
CA GLY A 110 -27.40 -10.76 1.25
C GLY A 110 -25.98 -10.66 1.83
N ILE A 111 -25.02 -11.40 1.25
CA ILE A 111 -23.64 -11.38 1.69
C ILE A 111 -23.00 -10.08 1.21
N PRO A 112 -22.50 -9.21 2.11
CA PRO A 112 -21.88 -7.95 1.70
C PRO A 112 -20.59 -8.20 0.92
N MET A 113 -20.33 -7.37 -0.10
CA MET A 113 -19.03 -7.35 -0.77
C MET A 113 -17.98 -6.65 0.08
N ILE A 114 -16.70 -6.92 -0.18
CA ILE A 114 -15.57 -6.18 0.35
C ILE A 114 -14.92 -5.38 -0.78
N TYR A 115 -14.72 -4.07 -0.60
CA TYR A 115 -14.08 -3.20 -1.60
C TYR A 115 -12.64 -2.91 -1.19
N GLY A 116 -11.67 -3.20 -2.08
CA GLY A 116 -10.25 -3.02 -1.87
C GLY A 116 -9.63 -1.93 -2.74
N ILE A 117 -8.57 -1.30 -2.24
CA ILE A 117 -7.77 -0.32 -2.97
C ILE A 117 -6.32 -0.35 -2.48
N ASP A 118 -5.37 0.02 -3.34
CA ASP A 118 -4.00 0.28 -2.91
C ASP A 118 -3.94 1.59 -2.11
N ALA A 119 -3.38 1.49 -0.90
CA ALA A 119 -3.12 2.62 -0.02
C ALA A 119 -1.73 2.43 0.59
N VAL A 120 -0.71 2.48 -0.25
CA VAL A 120 0.67 2.10 0.10
C VAL A 120 1.47 3.23 0.73
N HIS A 121 1.05 4.50 0.55
CA HIS A 121 1.59 5.67 1.24
C HIS A 121 0.53 6.76 1.48
N GLY A 122 -0.51 6.42 2.20
CA GLY A 122 -1.75 7.16 2.35
C GLY A 122 -2.81 6.64 1.40
N HIS A 123 -3.92 7.36 1.25
CA HIS A 123 -4.98 7.01 0.28
C HIS A 123 -4.63 7.51 -1.12
N ASN A 124 -3.50 7.05 -1.62
CA ASN A 124 -2.69 7.63 -2.69
C ASN A 124 -3.36 7.72 -4.07
N ASN A 125 -4.43 6.95 -4.34
CA ASN A 125 -5.17 7.01 -5.61
C ASN A 125 -6.27 8.07 -5.62
N VAL A 126 -6.51 8.76 -4.50
CA VAL A 126 -7.65 9.66 -4.34
C VAL A 126 -7.24 11.12 -4.30
N TYR A 127 -7.88 11.92 -5.13
CA TYR A 127 -7.66 13.37 -5.18
C TYR A 127 -7.92 14.02 -3.81
N LYS A 128 -7.04 14.92 -3.40
CA LYS A 128 -7.02 15.60 -2.08
C LYS A 128 -6.61 14.74 -0.89
N ALA A 129 -6.44 13.44 -1.02
CA ALA A 129 -5.92 12.64 0.06
C ALA A 129 -4.50 13.08 0.47
N THR A 130 -4.15 12.88 1.72
CA THR A 130 -2.79 13.07 2.21
C THR A 130 -1.90 11.96 1.68
N VAL A 131 -0.84 12.31 0.98
CA VAL A 131 0.18 11.37 0.51
C VAL A 131 1.40 11.47 1.42
N PHE A 132 1.64 10.39 2.17
CA PHE A 132 2.76 10.27 3.09
C PHE A 132 4.06 9.91 2.37
N PRO A 133 5.24 10.08 3.01
CA PRO A 133 6.47 9.52 2.48
C PRO A 133 6.33 8.02 2.20
N HIS A 134 6.91 7.53 1.10
CA HIS A 134 6.98 6.10 0.83
C HIS A 134 7.76 5.35 1.92
N ASN A 135 7.56 4.04 2.00
CA ASN A 135 8.11 3.19 3.05
C ASN A 135 9.62 3.33 3.25
N VAL A 136 10.41 3.53 2.18
CA VAL A 136 11.86 3.76 2.29
C VAL A 136 12.17 4.99 3.15
N GLY A 137 11.42 6.07 2.99
CA GLY A 137 11.53 7.27 3.84
C GLY A 137 11.09 6.99 5.28
N LEU A 138 9.99 6.27 5.46
CA LEU A 138 9.52 5.88 6.80
C LEU A 138 10.50 4.95 7.51
N GLY A 139 11.18 4.06 6.78
CA GLY A 139 12.27 3.24 7.32
C GLY A 139 13.45 4.07 7.84
N ALA A 140 13.74 5.22 7.22
CA ALA A 140 14.76 6.15 7.69
C ALA A 140 14.43 6.80 9.05
N THR A 141 13.16 6.89 9.40
CA THR A 141 12.72 7.46 10.70
C THR A 141 13.04 6.57 11.90
N ARG A 142 13.15 5.26 11.70
CA ARG A 142 13.28 4.25 12.78
C ARG A 142 12.16 4.32 13.82
N ASP A 143 10.98 4.82 13.45
CA ASP A 143 9.87 5.07 14.36
C ASP A 143 8.60 4.28 14.02
N PRO A 144 8.40 3.11 14.63
CA PRO A 144 7.19 2.30 14.45
C PRO A 144 5.90 2.99 14.92
N GLU A 145 5.97 3.85 15.96
CA GLU A 145 4.80 4.56 16.46
C GLU A 145 4.34 5.65 15.48
N LEU A 146 5.26 6.32 14.81
CA LEU A 146 4.93 7.23 13.71
C LEU A 146 4.21 6.48 12.59
N VAL A 147 4.74 5.32 12.18
CA VAL A 147 4.15 4.48 11.13
C VAL A 147 2.76 3.99 11.53
N LYS A 148 2.55 3.65 12.79
CA LYS A 148 1.22 3.31 13.33
C LYS A 148 0.23 4.47 13.23
N LYS A 149 0.64 5.69 13.57
CA LYS A 149 -0.20 6.90 13.40
C LYS A 149 -0.55 7.15 11.94
N ILE A 150 0.41 6.96 11.02
CA ILE A 150 0.18 7.05 9.57
C ILE A 150 -0.85 6.01 9.12
N GLY A 151 -0.76 4.77 9.62
CA GLY A 151 -1.76 3.73 9.34
C GLY A 151 -3.16 4.12 9.80
N ALA A 152 -3.30 4.74 10.98
CA ALA A 152 -4.59 5.19 11.50
C ALA A 152 -5.17 6.35 10.66
N ALA A 153 -4.35 7.33 10.27
CA ALA A 153 -4.74 8.41 9.38
C ALA A 153 -5.17 7.88 7.99
N THR A 154 -4.38 6.96 7.44
CA THR A 154 -4.71 6.29 6.16
C THR A 154 -6.04 5.55 6.25
N ALA A 155 -6.30 4.82 7.34
CA ALA A 155 -7.58 4.13 7.54
C ALA A 155 -8.76 5.10 7.54
N LEU A 156 -8.64 6.24 8.21
CA LEU A 156 -9.68 7.27 8.23
C LEU A 156 -9.96 7.85 6.85
N GLU A 157 -8.91 8.18 6.08
CA GLU A 157 -9.06 8.72 4.72
C GLU A 157 -9.63 7.68 3.74
N VAL A 158 -9.24 6.41 3.86
CA VAL A 158 -9.83 5.31 3.08
C VAL A 158 -11.30 5.13 3.42
N ARG A 159 -11.65 5.13 4.71
CA ARG A 159 -13.06 5.07 5.15
C ARG A 159 -13.86 6.29 4.72
N ALA A 160 -13.24 7.46 4.58
CA ALA A 160 -13.89 8.68 4.08
C ALA A 160 -14.42 8.52 2.65
N THR A 161 -13.89 7.60 1.86
CA THR A 161 -14.39 7.22 0.53
C THR A 161 -15.27 5.97 0.54
N GLY A 162 -15.62 5.46 1.72
CA GLY A 162 -16.47 4.29 1.89
C GLY A 162 -15.77 2.94 1.74
N ILE A 163 -14.47 2.93 1.46
CA ILE A 163 -13.69 1.72 1.21
C ILE A 163 -13.26 1.09 2.55
N PRO A 164 -13.49 -0.23 2.77
CA PRO A 164 -13.18 -0.87 4.04
C PRO A 164 -11.91 -1.73 4.04
N TYR A 165 -11.18 -1.84 2.91
CA TYR A 165 -10.07 -2.77 2.73
C TYR A 165 -8.93 -2.15 1.93
N VAL A 166 -7.69 -2.37 2.36
CA VAL A 166 -6.49 -1.84 1.70
C VAL A 166 -5.49 -2.95 1.38
N PHE A 167 -4.86 -2.84 0.20
CA PHE A 167 -3.72 -3.68 -0.18
C PHE A 167 -2.42 -3.08 0.36
N ALA A 168 -2.32 -3.01 1.68
CA ALA A 168 -1.20 -2.49 2.44
C ALA A 168 -1.14 -3.15 3.83
N PRO A 169 0.07 -3.29 4.42
CA PRO A 169 1.37 -2.77 3.99
C PRO A 169 2.14 -3.67 3.01
N CYS A 170 3.02 -3.05 2.20
CA CYS A 170 4.15 -3.76 1.62
C CYS A 170 5.18 -4.01 2.71
N ILE A 171 5.53 -5.27 2.95
CA ILE A 171 6.51 -5.70 3.96
C ILE A 171 7.64 -6.52 3.34
N ALA A 172 7.90 -6.28 2.06
CA ALA A 172 9.07 -6.80 1.36
C ALA A 172 10.37 -6.29 2.01
N VAL A 173 11.38 -7.13 2.04
CA VAL A 173 12.76 -6.75 2.37
C VAL A 173 13.53 -6.60 1.07
N CYS A 174 13.69 -5.37 0.57
CA CYS A 174 14.42 -5.11 -0.67
C CYS A 174 15.91 -5.33 -0.46
N ARG A 175 16.46 -6.38 -1.10
CA ARG A 175 17.87 -6.75 -1.02
C ARG A 175 18.70 -6.20 -2.18
N ASP A 176 18.05 -5.68 -3.21
CA ASP A 176 18.70 -5.13 -4.39
C ASP A 176 17.98 -3.86 -4.86
N PRO A 177 18.62 -2.68 -4.80
CA PRO A 177 17.97 -1.42 -5.16
C PRO A 177 17.64 -1.29 -6.66
N ARG A 178 18.11 -2.21 -7.51
CA ARG A 178 17.71 -2.26 -8.93
C ARG A 178 16.24 -2.61 -9.11
N TRP A 179 15.61 -3.19 -8.10
CA TRP A 179 14.19 -3.52 -8.10
C TRP A 179 13.31 -2.28 -8.08
N GLY A 180 12.35 -2.20 -9.04
CA GLY A 180 11.47 -1.05 -9.23
C GLY A 180 10.51 -0.77 -8.06
N ARG A 181 10.29 -1.75 -7.16
CA ARG A 181 9.47 -1.59 -5.96
C ARG A 181 10.29 -1.39 -4.69
N CYS A 182 11.59 -1.11 -4.82
CA CYS A 182 12.46 -0.98 -3.66
C CYS A 182 12.00 0.11 -2.67
N TYR A 183 11.39 1.20 -3.14
CA TYR A 183 10.85 2.25 -2.29
C TYR A 183 9.62 1.83 -1.46
N GLU A 184 8.94 0.76 -1.85
CA GLU A 184 7.84 0.19 -1.08
C GLU A 184 8.34 -0.67 0.10
N SER A 185 9.64 -0.91 0.20
CA SER A 185 10.30 -1.60 1.32
C SER A 185 10.83 -0.58 2.34
N TYR A 186 10.56 -0.82 3.62
CA TYR A 186 11.06 0.03 4.70
C TYR A 186 12.59 -0.03 4.84
N SER A 187 13.22 -1.17 4.53
CA SER A 187 14.66 -1.37 4.73
C SER A 187 15.18 -2.63 4.06
N GLU A 188 16.52 -2.69 3.89
CA GLU A 188 17.25 -3.94 3.60
C GLU A 188 17.40 -4.83 4.84
N ASP A 189 17.22 -4.27 6.05
CA ASP A 189 17.26 -5.01 7.31
C ASP A 189 15.86 -5.52 7.67
N PRO A 190 15.67 -6.87 7.76
CA PRO A 190 14.39 -7.45 8.11
C PRO A 190 13.88 -7.03 9.50
N LYS A 191 14.76 -6.65 10.44
CA LYS A 191 14.34 -6.18 11.77
C LYS A 191 13.59 -4.86 11.71
N ILE A 192 14.01 -3.96 10.81
CA ILE A 192 13.31 -2.69 10.60
C ILE A 192 11.97 -2.92 9.94
N VAL A 193 11.94 -3.72 8.86
CA VAL A 193 10.67 -4.09 8.21
C VAL A 193 9.71 -4.72 9.23
N GLN A 194 10.21 -5.61 10.07
CA GLN A 194 9.44 -6.23 11.14
C GLN A 194 8.88 -5.21 12.14
N ALA A 195 9.69 -4.25 12.58
CA ALA A 195 9.25 -3.19 13.50
C ALA A 195 8.16 -2.32 12.88
N MET A 196 8.28 -1.97 11.59
CA MET A 196 7.33 -1.12 10.88
C MET A 196 5.96 -1.79 10.61
N THR A 197 5.80 -3.09 10.89
CA THR A 197 4.49 -3.74 10.85
C THR A 197 3.49 -3.17 11.87
N GLU A 198 3.90 -2.23 12.73
CA GLU A 198 2.97 -1.43 13.56
C GLU A 198 1.90 -0.70 12.73
N ILE A 199 2.15 -0.46 11.46
CA ILE A 199 1.14 0.07 10.54
C ILE A 199 -0.12 -0.81 10.49
N VAL A 200 -0.01 -2.13 10.66
CA VAL A 200 -1.18 -3.04 10.72
C VAL A 200 -2.08 -2.67 11.89
N SER A 201 -1.50 -2.40 13.06
CA SER A 201 -2.26 -1.92 14.22
C SER A 201 -2.86 -0.52 14.00
N GLY A 202 -2.19 0.33 13.23
CA GLY A 202 -2.74 1.62 12.80
C GLY A 202 -3.96 1.45 11.90
N LEU A 203 -3.83 0.65 10.85
CA LEU A 203 -4.91 0.39 9.88
C LEU A 203 -6.12 -0.32 10.51
N GLN A 204 -5.89 -1.38 11.28
CA GLN A 204 -6.94 -2.26 11.80
C GLN A 204 -7.40 -1.94 13.23
N GLY A 205 -6.64 -1.12 13.97
CA GLY A 205 -6.81 -0.91 15.41
C GLY A 205 -5.99 -1.91 16.24
N ASN A 206 -5.82 -1.60 17.53
CA ASN A 206 -5.06 -2.43 18.45
C ASN A 206 -5.84 -3.70 18.80
N LEU A 207 -5.16 -4.84 18.79
CA LEU A 207 -5.73 -6.10 19.27
C LEU A 207 -6.16 -6.00 20.73
N PRO A 208 -7.35 -6.50 21.08
CA PRO A 208 -7.75 -6.64 22.49
C PRO A 208 -6.81 -7.59 23.26
N ALA A 209 -6.69 -7.37 24.56
CA ALA A 209 -5.98 -8.29 25.42
C ALA A 209 -6.60 -9.69 25.34
N GLY A 210 -5.75 -10.72 25.19
CA GLY A 210 -6.20 -12.11 25.05
C GLY A 210 -6.68 -12.52 23.66
N ALA A 211 -6.59 -11.65 22.64
CA ALA A 211 -6.91 -12.02 21.27
C ALA A 211 -6.06 -13.20 20.78
N GLN A 212 -6.70 -14.13 20.07
CA GLN A 212 -6.02 -15.31 19.55
C GLN A 212 -5.10 -14.91 18.37
N LYS A 213 -3.83 -15.31 18.46
CA LYS A 213 -2.84 -15.06 17.39
C LYS A 213 -3.26 -15.72 16.06
N GLY A 214 -3.06 -15.02 14.97
CA GLY A 214 -3.38 -15.50 13.63
C GLY A 214 -4.84 -15.35 13.22
N VAL A 215 -5.71 -14.89 14.12
CA VAL A 215 -7.10 -14.57 13.81
C VAL A 215 -7.21 -13.11 13.39
N PRO A 216 -7.86 -12.80 12.24
CA PRO A 216 -8.09 -11.43 11.80
C PRO A 216 -8.82 -10.58 12.83
N TYR A 217 -8.45 -9.31 12.91
CA TYR A 217 -9.08 -8.33 13.77
C TYR A 217 -9.19 -6.95 13.10
N VAL A 218 -10.36 -6.34 13.17
CA VAL A 218 -10.59 -4.94 12.77
C VAL A 218 -11.45 -4.28 13.84
N ALA A 219 -10.99 -3.17 14.40
CA ALA A 219 -11.60 -2.57 15.59
C ALA A 219 -12.97 -1.92 15.37
N GLY A 220 -13.31 -1.50 14.15
CA GLY A 220 -14.61 -0.89 13.88
C GLY A 220 -14.63 0.02 12.65
N LYS A 221 -15.63 0.91 12.59
CA LYS A 221 -15.96 1.72 11.40
C LYS A 221 -14.89 2.71 10.95
N LYS A 222 -13.95 3.09 11.81
CA LYS A 222 -12.85 3.99 11.53
C LYS A 222 -11.59 3.28 11.01
N ASN A 223 -11.60 1.96 11.03
CA ASN A 223 -10.50 1.09 10.67
C ASN A 223 -10.80 0.35 9.36
N VAL A 224 -9.76 -0.16 8.72
CA VAL A 224 -9.83 -0.94 7.49
C VAL A 224 -9.17 -2.29 7.68
N ALA A 225 -9.58 -3.29 6.92
CA ALA A 225 -8.81 -4.53 6.83
C ALA A 225 -7.50 -4.26 6.08
N ALA A 226 -6.39 -4.79 6.60
CA ALA A 226 -5.07 -4.70 6.01
C ALA A 226 -4.71 -5.96 5.24
N CYS A 227 -3.79 -5.82 4.28
CA CYS A 227 -3.24 -6.90 3.47
C CYS A 227 -1.73 -6.83 3.47
N ALA A 228 -1.06 -7.75 4.16
CA ALA A 228 0.40 -7.83 4.10
C ALA A 228 0.85 -8.41 2.76
N LYS A 229 1.77 -7.75 2.05
CA LYS A 229 2.17 -8.13 0.70
C LYS A 229 3.66 -7.90 0.42
N HIS A 230 4.24 -8.61 -0.57
CA HIS A 230 3.67 -9.75 -1.32
C HIS A 230 4.35 -11.04 -0.84
N TYR A 231 3.56 -11.99 -0.41
CA TYR A 231 4.02 -13.24 0.19
C TYR A 231 4.56 -14.21 -0.89
N VAL A 232 5.85 -14.58 -0.92
CA VAL A 232 6.96 -14.16 -0.09
C VAL A 232 8.25 -14.15 -0.91
N GLY A 233 9.12 -13.18 -0.62
CA GLY A 233 10.44 -13.12 -1.24
C GLY A 233 10.54 -12.15 -2.42
N ASP A 234 9.51 -11.35 -2.70
CA ASP A 234 9.47 -10.37 -3.80
C ASP A 234 10.63 -9.36 -3.78
N GLY A 235 11.11 -8.95 -2.60
CA GLY A 235 12.27 -8.05 -2.45
C GLY A 235 13.64 -8.72 -2.59
N GLY A 236 13.70 -10.04 -2.84
CA GLY A 236 14.93 -10.81 -2.97
C GLY A 236 15.17 -11.41 -4.35
N THR A 237 14.49 -10.95 -5.38
CA THR A 237 14.60 -11.48 -6.74
C THR A 237 15.99 -11.24 -7.33
N THR A 238 16.43 -12.17 -8.15
CA THR A 238 17.75 -12.12 -8.80
C THR A 238 17.92 -10.84 -9.63
N ASN A 239 19.00 -10.10 -9.39
CA ASN A 239 19.34 -8.82 -9.99
C ASN A 239 18.30 -7.72 -9.78
N GLY A 240 17.41 -7.85 -8.79
CA GLY A 240 16.35 -6.89 -8.55
C GLY A 240 15.30 -6.83 -9.67
N ILE A 241 15.19 -7.84 -10.51
CA ILE A 241 14.18 -7.87 -11.58
C ILE A 241 12.82 -8.20 -10.98
N ASN A 242 11.85 -7.31 -11.17
CA ASN A 242 10.51 -7.46 -10.64
C ASN A 242 9.85 -8.77 -11.12
N GLU A 243 9.12 -9.46 -10.23
CA GLU A 243 8.39 -10.71 -10.50
C GLU A 243 9.27 -11.94 -10.84
N ASN A 244 10.59 -11.80 -10.78
CA ASN A 244 11.54 -12.86 -11.12
C ASN A 244 11.67 -13.88 -9.98
N ASN A 245 12.67 -14.75 -10.08
CA ASN A 245 12.94 -15.81 -9.14
C ASN A 245 13.82 -15.33 -7.98
N THR A 246 13.39 -15.61 -6.76
CA THR A 246 14.18 -15.43 -5.54
C THR A 246 14.90 -16.75 -5.26
N VAL A 247 16.23 -16.71 -5.38
CA VAL A 247 17.11 -17.86 -5.16
C VAL A 247 17.75 -17.73 -3.78
N ILE A 248 17.20 -18.43 -2.83
CA ILE A 248 17.67 -18.42 -1.43
C ILE A 248 17.27 -19.72 -0.75
N ASP A 249 18.11 -20.19 0.18
CA ASP A 249 17.79 -21.37 0.96
C ASP A 249 16.63 -21.11 1.95
N TRP A 250 16.17 -22.18 2.59
CA TRP A 250 15.08 -22.11 3.56
C TRP A 250 15.42 -21.21 4.76
N HIS A 251 16.65 -21.26 5.24
CA HIS A 251 17.09 -20.43 6.37
C HIS A 251 17.07 -18.94 6.01
N GLY A 252 17.60 -18.59 4.85
CA GLY A 252 17.58 -17.22 4.33
C GLY A 252 16.16 -16.71 4.10
N LEU A 253 15.27 -17.53 3.53
CA LEU A 253 13.86 -17.16 3.36
C LEU A 253 13.22 -16.83 4.71
N LEU A 254 13.40 -17.67 5.73
CA LEU A 254 12.81 -17.47 7.06
C LEU A 254 13.43 -16.30 7.83
N SER A 255 14.73 -16.05 7.68
CA SER A 255 15.42 -15.00 8.45
C SER A 255 15.32 -13.62 7.81
N ILE A 256 15.17 -13.52 6.48
CA ILE A 256 15.14 -12.26 5.75
C ILE A 256 13.71 -11.88 5.37
N HIS A 257 12.97 -12.75 4.69
CA HIS A 257 11.70 -12.39 4.06
C HIS A 257 10.45 -12.69 4.90
N MET A 258 10.56 -13.56 5.93
CA MET A 258 9.41 -13.93 6.76
C MET A 258 9.15 -13.06 8.01
N PRO A 259 10.12 -12.35 8.63
CA PRO A 259 9.89 -11.68 9.92
C PRO A 259 8.72 -10.70 9.93
N GLY A 260 8.54 -9.93 8.84
CA GLY A 260 7.40 -9.03 8.69
C GLY A 260 6.04 -9.75 8.70
N TYR A 261 5.96 -10.95 8.11
CA TYR A 261 4.73 -11.76 8.12
C TYR A 261 4.42 -12.34 9.50
N TYR A 262 5.44 -12.78 10.24
CA TYR A 262 5.22 -13.26 11.61
C TYR A 262 4.56 -12.20 12.49
N THR A 263 5.08 -10.99 12.46
CA THR A 263 4.54 -9.90 13.29
C THR A 263 3.20 -9.39 12.76
N SER A 264 3.00 -9.33 11.45
CA SER A 264 1.69 -8.96 10.87
C SER A 264 0.59 -9.96 11.27
N ILE A 265 0.90 -11.27 11.27
CA ILE A 265 -0.02 -12.32 11.71
C ILE A 265 -0.32 -12.19 13.21
N ILE A 266 0.71 -11.92 14.04
CA ILE A 266 0.55 -11.70 15.48
C ILE A 266 -0.35 -10.48 15.75
N LYS A 267 -0.26 -9.43 14.91
CA LYS A 267 -1.09 -8.22 14.99
C LYS A 267 -2.51 -8.40 14.41
N GLY A 268 -2.84 -9.61 13.96
CA GLY A 268 -4.18 -9.93 13.46
C GLY A 268 -4.47 -9.39 12.07
N VAL A 269 -3.46 -9.31 11.19
CA VAL A 269 -3.65 -8.91 9.79
C VAL A 269 -4.77 -9.72 9.13
N SER A 270 -5.64 -9.04 8.41
CA SER A 270 -6.86 -9.65 7.86
C SER A 270 -6.59 -10.55 6.67
N THR A 271 -5.66 -10.14 5.81
CA THR A 271 -5.37 -10.83 4.56
C THR A 271 -3.88 -10.82 4.24
N ILE A 272 -3.46 -11.74 3.39
CA ILE A 272 -2.11 -11.81 2.85
C ILE A 272 -2.21 -11.99 1.34
N MET A 273 -1.52 -11.13 0.57
CA MET A 273 -1.45 -11.22 -0.88
C MET A 273 -0.19 -11.94 -1.32
N VAL A 274 -0.34 -12.89 -2.24
CA VAL A 274 0.75 -13.71 -2.77
C VAL A 274 1.54 -12.93 -3.81
N SER A 275 2.85 -13.14 -3.84
CA SER A 275 3.76 -12.48 -4.78
C SER A 275 3.71 -13.11 -6.18
N TYR A 276 3.92 -12.30 -7.21
CA TYR A 276 4.17 -12.77 -8.58
C TYR A 276 5.46 -13.56 -8.74
N SER A 277 6.44 -13.33 -7.83
CA SER A 277 7.76 -13.95 -7.90
C SER A 277 7.73 -15.47 -7.73
N SER A 278 8.84 -16.09 -8.02
CA SER A 278 9.09 -17.50 -7.70
C SER A 278 10.07 -17.60 -6.53
N TRP A 279 9.99 -18.68 -5.78
CA TRP A 279 11.05 -19.10 -4.85
C TRP A 279 11.67 -20.40 -5.36
N ASN A 280 12.99 -20.34 -5.63
CA ASN A 280 13.75 -21.48 -6.17
C ASN A 280 13.04 -22.17 -7.35
N GLY A 281 12.49 -21.38 -8.27
CA GLY A 281 11.84 -21.84 -9.49
C GLY A 281 10.36 -22.18 -9.35
N VAL A 282 9.77 -22.16 -8.15
CA VAL A 282 8.35 -22.42 -7.94
C VAL A 282 7.57 -21.12 -7.81
N LYS A 283 6.63 -20.85 -8.73
CA LYS A 283 5.74 -19.68 -8.67
C LYS A 283 4.98 -19.64 -7.35
N MET A 284 5.00 -18.49 -6.66
CA MET A 284 4.36 -18.37 -5.34
C MET A 284 2.86 -18.64 -5.39
N HIS A 285 2.16 -18.24 -6.45
CA HIS A 285 0.73 -18.51 -6.63
C HIS A 285 0.40 -20.01 -6.78
N ALA A 286 1.40 -20.87 -7.02
CA ALA A 286 1.26 -22.32 -7.11
C ALA A 286 2.02 -23.06 -5.98
N ASN A 287 2.57 -22.34 -5.00
CA ASN A 287 3.41 -22.93 -3.95
C ASN A 287 2.59 -23.37 -2.73
N GLY A 288 1.98 -24.54 -2.82
CA GLY A 288 1.19 -25.12 -1.72
C GLY A 288 1.98 -25.37 -0.43
N ASN A 289 3.28 -25.62 -0.52
CA ASN A 289 4.14 -25.82 0.65
C ASN A 289 4.25 -24.53 1.49
N LEU A 290 4.41 -23.37 0.83
CA LEU A 290 4.52 -22.09 1.52
C LEU A 290 3.14 -21.52 1.87
N VAL A 291 2.13 -21.61 0.98
CA VAL A 291 0.80 -21.03 1.22
C VAL A 291 0.00 -21.89 2.20
N THR A 292 -0.24 -23.15 1.89
CA THR A 292 -1.03 -24.03 2.77
C THR A 292 -0.17 -24.59 3.91
N GLY A 293 0.96 -25.20 3.58
CA GLY A 293 1.78 -25.91 4.56
C GLY A 293 2.35 -24.97 5.61
N PHE A 294 2.99 -23.91 5.21
CA PHE A 294 3.66 -23.00 6.15
C PHE A 294 2.72 -21.90 6.67
N LEU A 295 2.15 -21.07 5.81
CA LEU A 295 1.35 -19.92 6.23
C LEU A 295 0.06 -20.34 6.96
N LYS A 296 -0.77 -21.18 6.34
CA LYS A 296 -2.08 -21.55 6.92
C LYS A 296 -1.95 -22.56 8.05
N ASN A 297 -1.11 -23.61 7.89
CA ASN A 297 -1.05 -24.71 8.85
C ASN A 297 -0.03 -24.44 9.95
N LYS A 298 1.24 -24.12 9.62
CA LYS A 298 2.29 -23.95 10.62
C LYS A 298 2.15 -22.62 11.37
N LEU A 299 1.95 -21.50 10.66
CA LEU A 299 1.75 -20.17 11.27
C LEU A 299 0.31 -19.97 11.76
N ARG A 300 -0.61 -20.87 11.40
CA ARG A 300 -2.03 -20.81 11.81
C ARG A 300 -2.75 -19.53 11.39
N PHE A 301 -2.38 -18.98 10.22
CA PHE A 301 -3.07 -17.83 9.67
C PHE A 301 -4.54 -18.18 9.35
N ARG A 302 -5.49 -17.41 9.89
CA ARG A 302 -6.94 -17.65 9.78
C ARG A 302 -7.68 -16.64 8.91
N GLY A 303 -7.00 -15.60 8.43
CA GLY A 303 -7.50 -14.73 7.38
C GLY A 303 -7.52 -15.41 6.01
N PHE A 304 -7.90 -14.69 4.97
CA PHE A 304 -7.84 -15.23 3.62
C PHE A 304 -6.55 -14.82 2.88
N VAL A 305 -6.14 -15.70 1.98
CA VAL A 305 -5.01 -15.48 1.06
C VAL A 305 -5.57 -15.07 -0.29
N ILE A 306 -5.10 -13.95 -0.82
CA ILE A 306 -5.54 -13.40 -2.11
C ILE A 306 -4.40 -13.45 -3.12
N SER A 307 -4.73 -13.67 -4.41
CA SER A 307 -3.79 -13.46 -5.51
C SER A 307 -3.53 -11.97 -5.73
N ASP A 308 -2.45 -11.64 -6.41
CA ASP A 308 -2.23 -10.32 -6.99
C ASP A 308 -3.00 -10.17 -8.31
N TRP A 309 -2.96 -8.99 -8.95
CA TRP A 309 -3.62 -8.65 -10.20
C TRP A 309 -3.24 -9.63 -11.32
N GLU A 310 -4.23 -10.42 -11.82
CA GLU A 310 -4.00 -11.49 -12.80
C GLU A 310 -2.84 -12.43 -12.40
N GLY A 311 -2.63 -12.61 -11.10
CA GLY A 311 -1.47 -13.32 -10.58
C GLY A 311 -1.46 -14.81 -10.92
N ILE A 312 -2.64 -15.43 -11.03
CA ILE A 312 -2.73 -16.85 -11.41
C ILE A 312 -2.43 -17.08 -12.89
N ASP A 313 -2.66 -16.07 -13.75
CA ASP A 313 -2.32 -16.13 -15.17
C ASP A 313 -0.81 -16.33 -15.36
N ARG A 314 0.00 -15.75 -14.48
CA ARG A 314 1.47 -15.78 -14.52
C ARG A 314 2.07 -17.08 -13.98
N ILE A 315 1.26 -18.05 -13.59
CA ILE A 315 1.71 -19.41 -13.26
C ILE A 315 2.29 -20.10 -14.51
N THR A 316 1.72 -19.80 -15.67
CA THR A 316 2.21 -20.30 -16.96
C THR A 316 3.06 -19.29 -17.70
N SER A 317 3.88 -19.77 -18.66
CA SER A 317 4.65 -18.93 -19.58
C SER A 317 4.35 -19.35 -21.02
N PRO A 318 3.82 -18.47 -21.88
CA PRO A 318 3.39 -17.11 -21.53
C PRO A 318 2.24 -17.09 -20.51
N PRO A 319 2.00 -15.93 -19.87
CA PRO A 319 0.85 -15.79 -18.98
C PRO A 319 -0.45 -16.20 -19.68
N HIS A 320 -1.36 -16.84 -18.94
CA HIS A 320 -2.66 -17.29 -19.43
C HIS A 320 -2.63 -18.45 -20.47
N ALA A 321 -1.47 -19.03 -20.75
CA ALA A 321 -1.35 -20.10 -21.78
C ALA A 321 -2.18 -21.36 -21.46
N ASN A 322 -2.46 -21.64 -20.19
CA ASN A 322 -3.35 -22.69 -19.73
C ASN A 322 -4.07 -22.27 -18.46
N TYR A 323 -5.14 -21.50 -18.63
CA TYR A 323 -5.84 -20.89 -17.49
C TYR A 323 -6.53 -21.93 -16.60
N SER A 324 -7.01 -23.04 -17.18
CA SER A 324 -7.58 -24.17 -16.41
C SER A 324 -6.53 -24.76 -15.45
N TYR A 325 -5.31 -24.99 -15.92
CA TYR A 325 -4.20 -25.41 -15.05
C TYR A 325 -3.88 -24.35 -13.99
N SER A 326 -3.85 -23.08 -14.36
CA SER A 326 -3.59 -21.99 -13.43
C SER A 326 -4.61 -21.92 -12.30
N ILE A 327 -5.90 -22.06 -12.60
CA ILE A 327 -6.97 -22.15 -11.59
C ILE A 327 -6.74 -23.34 -10.66
N GLN A 328 -6.49 -24.52 -11.21
CA GLN A 328 -6.25 -25.74 -10.41
C GLN A 328 -5.04 -25.56 -9.49
N ALA A 329 -3.91 -25.10 -10.03
CA ALA A 329 -2.67 -24.94 -9.29
C ALA A 329 -2.83 -23.93 -8.14
N ALA A 330 -3.44 -22.76 -8.41
CA ALA A 330 -3.62 -21.70 -7.42
C ALA A 330 -4.58 -22.10 -6.29
N ILE A 331 -5.75 -22.61 -6.64
CA ILE A 331 -6.76 -23.00 -5.63
C ILE A 331 -6.25 -24.19 -4.80
N SER A 332 -5.58 -25.16 -5.42
CA SER A 332 -4.97 -26.30 -4.71
C SER A 332 -3.80 -25.87 -3.83
N ALA A 333 -3.03 -24.85 -4.24
CA ALA A 333 -1.97 -24.27 -3.41
C ALA A 333 -2.50 -23.58 -2.16
N GLY A 334 -3.77 -23.17 -2.15
CA GLY A 334 -4.42 -22.59 -0.97
C GLY A 334 -4.83 -21.13 -1.13
N LEU A 335 -4.87 -20.58 -2.34
CA LEU A 335 -5.45 -19.24 -2.55
C LEU A 335 -6.96 -19.28 -2.31
N ASP A 336 -7.46 -18.26 -1.62
CA ASP A 336 -8.86 -18.19 -1.20
C ASP A 336 -9.67 -17.21 -2.04
N MET A 337 -9.08 -16.08 -2.41
CA MET A 337 -9.70 -15.07 -3.28
C MET A 337 -8.79 -14.84 -4.50
N ILE A 338 -9.37 -14.79 -5.66
CA ILE A 338 -8.65 -14.56 -6.91
C ILE A 338 -8.99 -13.17 -7.44
N MET A 339 -7.95 -12.35 -7.62
CA MET A 339 -8.03 -11.07 -8.30
C MET A 339 -8.07 -11.32 -9.80
N ALA A 340 -9.28 -11.46 -10.33
CA ALA A 340 -9.59 -11.66 -11.74
C ALA A 340 -10.26 -10.39 -12.29
N PRO A 341 -9.48 -9.31 -12.50
CA PRO A 341 -10.04 -7.97 -12.67
C PRO A 341 -11.00 -7.86 -13.83
N SER A 342 -10.68 -8.42 -14.98
CA SER A 342 -11.48 -8.31 -16.20
C SER A 342 -12.09 -9.66 -16.64
N ASN A 343 -11.32 -10.75 -16.58
CA ASN A 343 -11.71 -12.08 -17.07
C ASN A 343 -12.41 -12.95 -16.02
N TYR A 344 -13.12 -12.32 -15.07
CA TYR A 344 -13.75 -13.01 -13.95
C TYR A 344 -14.75 -14.10 -14.36
N LYS A 345 -15.40 -13.97 -15.52
CA LYS A 345 -16.34 -14.99 -16.01
C LYS A 345 -15.63 -16.31 -16.32
N GLU A 346 -14.49 -16.23 -17.00
CA GLU A 346 -13.66 -17.39 -17.30
C GLU A 346 -13.17 -18.08 -16.01
N PHE A 347 -12.77 -17.30 -15.00
CA PHE A 347 -12.41 -17.84 -13.70
C PHE A 347 -13.58 -18.57 -13.03
N ILE A 348 -14.76 -17.94 -12.97
CA ILE A 348 -15.97 -18.50 -12.34
C ILE A 348 -16.37 -19.82 -13.05
N ASP A 349 -16.43 -19.79 -14.37
CA ASP A 349 -16.82 -20.95 -15.16
C ASP A 349 -15.78 -22.09 -15.04
N GLY A 350 -14.50 -21.77 -15.17
CA GLY A 350 -13.39 -22.70 -15.04
C GLY A 350 -13.35 -23.38 -13.67
N LEU A 351 -13.46 -22.61 -12.59
CA LEU A 351 -13.50 -23.15 -11.24
C LEU A 351 -14.75 -24.00 -10.99
N THR A 352 -15.91 -23.57 -11.51
CA THR A 352 -17.16 -24.33 -11.41
C THR A 352 -17.03 -25.70 -12.07
N VAL A 353 -16.47 -25.76 -13.27
CA VAL A 353 -16.22 -27.01 -13.99
C VAL A 353 -15.29 -27.94 -13.20
N GLN A 354 -14.20 -27.40 -12.65
CA GLN A 354 -13.24 -28.22 -11.91
C GLN A 354 -13.82 -28.79 -10.61
N VAL A 355 -14.67 -28.02 -9.91
CA VAL A 355 -15.34 -28.51 -8.70
C VAL A 355 -16.40 -29.59 -9.07
N LYS A 356 -17.22 -29.36 -10.09
CA LYS A 356 -18.23 -30.34 -10.56
C LYS A 356 -17.57 -31.64 -11.01
N ASN A 357 -16.40 -31.56 -11.63
CA ASN A 357 -15.63 -32.72 -12.07
C ASN A 357 -14.75 -33.34 -10.95
N LYS A 358 -14.86 -32.84 -9.71
CA LYS A 358 -14.11 -33.32 -8.54
C LYS A 358 -12.59 -33.20 -8.67
N ILE A 359 -12.09 -32.32 -9.54
CA ILE A 359 -10.67 -32.00 -9.68
C ILE A 359 -10.25 -31.18 -8.44
N ILE A 360 -11.08 -30.20 -8.07
CA ILE A 360 -10.95 -29.44 -6.81
C ILE A 360 -12.05 -29.92 -5.85
N PRO A 361 -11.69 -30.38 -4.64
CA PRO A 361 -12.68 -30.86 -3.69
C PRO A 361 -13.48 -29.70 -3.07
N MET A 362 -14.78 -29.92 -2.81
CA MET A 362 -15.65 -28.93 -2.15
C MET A 362 -15.08 -28.43 -0.82
N SER A 363 -14.37 -29.28 -0.08
CA SER A 363 -13.73 -28.91 1.18
C SER A 363 -12.71 -27.79 1.03
N ARG A 364 -12.02 -27.70 -0.14
CA ARG A 364 -11.08 -26.59 -0.43
C ARG A 364 -11.84 -25.29 -0.67
N ILE A 365 -12.98 -25.36 -1.38
CA ILE A 365 -13.87 -24.22 -1.59
C ILE A 365 -14.46 -23.74 -0.27
N ASP A 366 -14.91 -24.65 0.57
CA ASP A 366 -15.47 -24.37 1.90
C ASP A 366 -14.43 -23.70 2.83
N ASP A 367 -13.16 -24.14 2.80
CA ASP A 367 -12.09 -23.48 3.56
C ASP A 367 -11.85 -22.03 3.05
N ALA A 368 -11.79 -21.83 1.73
CA ALA A 368 -11.61 -20.51 1.13
C ALA A 368 -12.74 -19.55 1.56
N VAL A 369 -13.98 -19.95 1.35
CA VAL A 369 -15.15 -19.13 1.67
C VAL A 369 -15.26 -18.88 3.17
N SER A 370 -14.99 -19.89 4.00
CA SER A 370 -14.97 -19.75 5.46
C SER A 370 -13.99 -18.66 5.92
N ARG A 371 -12.80 -18.54 5.31
CA ARG A 371 -11.80 -17.52 5.59
C ARG A 371 -12.27 -16.14 5.14
N ILE A 372 -12.85 -16.04 3.94
CA ILE A 372 -13.41 -14.80 3.41
C ILE A 372 -14.54 -14.29 4.30
N LEU A 373 -15.47 -15.16 4.66
CA LEU A 373 -16.58 -14.82 5.57
C LEU A 373 -16.09 -14.39 6.94
N ARG A 374 -15.05 -15.05 7.48
CA ARG A 374 -14.43 -14.66 8.75
C ARG A 374 -13.98 -13.20 8.73
N VAL A 375 -13.27 -12.78 7.70
CA VAL A 375 -12.82 -11.40 7.56
C VAL A 375 -14.01 -10.45 7.44
N LYS A 376 -15.00 -10.75 6.60
CA LYS A 376 -16.21 -9.93 6.45
C LYS A 376 -17.00 -9.75 7.75
N PHE A 377 -17.17 -10.82 8.54
CA PHE A 377 -17.79 -10.73 9.86
C PHE A 377 -16.94 -9.92 10.85
N THR A 378 -15.62 -10.16 10.87
CA THR A 378 -14.70 -9.48 11.78
C THR A 378 -14.65 -7.97 11.52
N MET A 379 -14.79 -7.56 10.26
CA MET A 379 -14.86 -6.15 9.85
C MET A 379 -16.21 -5.50 10.20
N GLY A 380 -17.22 -6.27 10.62
CA GLY A 380 -18.56 -5.78 10.88
C GLY A 380 -19.35 -5.41 9.62
N LEU A 381 -19.00 -5.98 8.45
CA LEU A 381 -19.70 -5.68 7.20
C LEU A 381 -21.16 -6.17 7.18
N PHE A 382 -21.48 -7.24 7.90
CA PHE A 382 -22.85 -7.73 8.01
C PHE A 382 -23.74 -6.82 8.84
N GLU A 383 -23.17 -6.13 9.82
CA GLU A 383 -23.86 -5.17 10.68
C GLU A 383 -23.90 -3.77 10.07
N ASN A 384 -22.85 -3.40 9.33
CA ASN A 384 -22.69 -2.07 8.76
C ASN A 384 -22.16 -2.17 7.30
N PRO A 385 -22.99 -2.67 6.38
CA PRO A 385 -22.53 -2.93 5.01
C PRO A 385 -22.33 -1.65 4.19
N LEU A 386 -23.11 -0.60 4.44
CA LEU A 386 -23.07 0.63 3.67
C LEU A 386 -22.01 1.59 4.22
N ALA A 387 -21.41 2.33 3.32
CA ALA A 387 -20.46 3.39 3.63
C ALA A 387 -21.16 4.57 4.32
N ASP A 388 -20.46 5.16 5.30
CA ASP A 388 -20.96 6.24 6.13
C ASP A 388 -20.34 7.58 5.67
N ILE A 389 -21.17 8.57 5.37
CA ILE A 389 -20.75 9.92 4.97
C ILE A 389 -20.08 10.72 6.11
N SER A 390 -20.21 10.27 7.36
CA SER A 390 -19.70 11.02 8.53
C SER A 390 -18.20 11.25 8.55
N LEU A 391 -17.42 10.49 7.75
CA LEU A 391 -15.97 10.57 7.69
C LEU A 391 -15.41 11.39 6.51
N VAL A 392 -16.24 11.94 5.62
CA VAL A 392 -15.77 12.63 4.40
C VAL A 392 -14.78 13.77 4.68
N ASN A 393 -14.93 14.46 5.81
CA ASN A 393 -14.02 15.54 6.23
C ASN A 393 -12.64 15.07 6.70
N GLN A 394 -12.42 13.76 6.84
CA GLN A 394 -11.11 13.21 7.18
C GLN A 394 -10.16 13.20 5.98
N LEU A 395 -10.69 13.18 4.75
CA LEU A 395 -9.89 13.15 3.54
C LEU A 395 -9.03 14.42 3.43
N GLY A 396 -7.72 14.27 3.49
CA GLY A 396 -6.76 15.37 3.42
C GLY A 396 -6.91 16.40 4.54
N SER A 397 -7.35 15.97 5.73
CA SER A 397 -7.51 16.85 6.89
C SER A 397 -6.19 17.51 7.29
N GLN A 398 -6.26 18.68 7.92
CA GLN A 398 -5.07 19.41 8.38
C GLN A 398 -4.23 18.57 9.34
N GLU A 399 -4.86 17.82 10.22
CA GLU A 399 -4.19 16.90 11.16
C GLU A 399 -3.34 15.85 10.42
N HIS A 400 -3.89 15.25 9.36
CA HIS A 400 -3.16 14.27 8.56
C HIS A 400 -2.01 14.89 7.77
N ARG A 401 -2.19 16.12 7.25
CA ARG A 401 -1.12 16.86 6.55
C ARG A 401 0.01 17.23 7.51
N GLU A 402 -0.30 17.64 8.73
CA GLU A 402 0.70 17.92 9.76
C GLU A 402 1.47 16.65 10.15
N LEU A 403 0.79 15.50 10.26
CA LEU A 403 1.44 14.21 10.47
C LEU A 403 2.36 13.83 9.29
N ALA A 404 1.94 14.09 8.05
CA ALA A 404 2.76 13.86 6.86
C ALA A 404 3.98 14.78 6.85
N ARG A 405 3.82 16.07 7.16
CA ARG A 405 4.92 17.02 7.31
C ARG A 405 5.92 16.58 8.38
N GLU A 406 5.44 16.09 9.53
CA GLU A 406 6.29 15.51 10.56
C GLU A 406 7.06 14.28 10.06
N ALA A 407 6.39 13.39 9.33
CA ALA A 407 7.01 12.22 8.73
C ALA A 407 8.12 12.61 7.74
N VAL A 408 7.89 13.64 6.92
CA VAL A 408 8.92 14.18 6.01
C VAL A 408 10.14 14.66 6.80
N ARG A 409 9.96 15.53 7.81
CA ARG A 409 11.04 16.05 8.64
C ARG A 409 11.94 14.94 9.19
N ARG A 410 11.33 13.87 9.67
CA ARG A 410 12.00 12.75 10.33
C ARG A 410 12.61 11.73 9.35
N SER A 411 12.20 11.75 8.08
CA SER A 411 12.70 10.83 7.06
C SER A 411 13.96 11.31 6.34
N LEU A 412 14.25 12.61 6.38
CA LEU A 412 15.39 13.20 5.67
C LEU A 412 16.72 12.73 6.25
N VAL A 413 17.62 12.26 5.38
CA VAL A 413 18.95 11.77 5.79
C VAL A 413 20.02 12.73 5.29
N LEU A 414 20.79 13.32 6.21
CA LEU A 414 21.91 14.19 5.88
C LEU A 414 23.16 13.34 5.63
N LEU A 415 23.61 13.29 4.38
CA LEU A 415 24.76 12.49 3.94
C LEU A 415 26.08 13.25 3.99
N LYS A 416 26.05 14.56 3.75
CA LYS A 416 27.22 15.45 3.79
C LYS A 416 26.78 16.83 4.25
N ASN A 417 27.62 17.53 5.03
CA ASN A 417 27.34 18.89 5.48
C ASN A 417 28.63 19.72 5.58
N GLY A 418 29.00 20.41 4.50
CA GLY A 418 30.20 21.24 4.42
C GLY A 418 31.52 20.47 4.32
N GLU A 419 32.60 21.13 4.60
CA GLU A 419 33.96 20.57 4.56
C GLU A 419 34.36 19.80 5.83
N GLY A 420 33.43 19.69 6.79
CA GLY A 420 33.59 19.03 8.07
C GLY A 420 32.73 19.67 9.16
N ALA A 421 32.83 19.19 10.38
CA ALA A 421 32.01 19.62 11.49
C ALA A 421 32.18 21.13 11.83
N ASP A 422 33.34 21.71 11.53
CA ASP A 422 33.65 23.10 11.85
C ASP A 422 33.13 24.12 10.81
N LYS A 423 32.72 23.65 9.63
CA LYS A 423 32.22 24.53 8.55
C LYS A 423 30.98 23.91 7.88
N PRO A 424 29.87 23.70 8.62
CA PRO A 424 28.66 23.15 8.02
C PRO A 424 27.99 24.18 7.11
N LEU A 425 27.35 23.71 6.01
CA LEU A 425 26.48 24.54 5.18
C LEU A 425 25.07 24.63 5.77
N LEU A 426 24.54 23.52 6.27
CA LEU A 426 23.21 23.44 6.89
C LEU A 426 23.27 23.66 8.40
N PRO A 427 22.29 24.38 8.98
CA PRO A 427 21.10 24.94 8.34
C PRO A 427 21.39 26.17 7.49
N LEU A 428 20.59 26.35 6.41
CA LEU A 428 20.68 27.51 5.54
C LEU A 428 20.14 28.78 6.24
N PRO A 429 20.73 29.97 6.00
CA PRO A 429 20.17 31.20 6.50
C PRO A 429 18.87 31.56 5.78
N LYS A 430 17.81 31.87 6.53
CA LYS A 430 16.53 32.31 5.95
C LYS A 430 16.64 33.69 5.31
N LYS A 431 17.52 34.55 5.81
CA LYS A 431 17.76 35.90 5.30
C LYS A 431 19.03 35.91 4.45
N ALA A 432 18.86 36.17 3.19
CA ALA A 432 19.92 36.29 2.18
C ALA A 432 19.47 37.29 1.11
N PRO A 433 20.41 38.01 0.43
CA PRO A 433 20.02 38.90 -0.66
C PRO A 433 19.29 38.15 -1.78
N LYS A 434 19.89 37.04 -2.24
CA LYS A 434 19.40 36.28 -3.39
C LYS A 434 19.83 34.83 -3.29
N ILE A 435 18.91 33.90 -3.57
CA ILE A 435 19.18 32.46 -3.59
C ILE A 435 18.71 31.82 -4.88
N LEU A 436 19.35 30.73 -5.27
CA LEU A 436 18.96 29.92 -6.41
C LEU A 436 18.28 28.63 -5.94
N VAL A 437 17.14 28.29 -6.51
CA VAL A 437 16.56 26.95 -6.46
C VAL A 437 16.63 26.37 -7.86
N ALA A 438 17.21 25.19 -8.02
CA ALA A 438 17.38 24.56 -9.33
C ALA A 438 16.99 23.07 -9.31
N GLY A 439 16.83 22.49 -10.46
CA GLY A 439 16.51 21.08 -10.65
C GLY A 439 15.06 20.79 -10.94
N SER A 440 14.84 19.74 -11.72
CA SER A 440 13.53 19.30 -12.23
C SER A 440 12.53 18.89 -11.13
N HIS A 441 13.02 18.56 -9.93
CA HIS A 441 12.19 18.09 -8.81
C HIS A 441 11.84 19.21 -7.82
N ALA A 442 12.36 20.43 -8.00
CA ALA A 442 12.11 21.53 -7.07
C ALA A 442 10.65 22.00 -7.09
N ASP A 443 10.05 22.08 -8.28
CA ASP A 443 8.67 22.51 -8.46
C ASP A 443 7.84 21.46 -9.23
N ASN A 444 7.85 20.22 -8.74
CA ASN A 444 7.10 19.13 -9.34
C ASN A 444 6.56 18.20 -8.25
N LEU A 445 5.27 18.41 -7.91
CA LEU A 445 4.60 17.63 -6.86
C LEU A 445 4.51 16.14 -7.21
N GLY A 446 4.30 15.83 -8.50
CA GLY A 446 4.25 14.45 -8.96
C GLY A 446 5.58 13.72 -8.76
N TYR A 447 6.69 14.34 -9.12
CA TYR A 447 8.03 13.79 -8.90
C TYR A 447 8.34 13.63 -7.41
N GLN A 448 7.90 14.59 -6.59
CA GLN A 448 8.03 14.55 -5.15
C GLN A 448 7.27 13.38 -4.51
N CYS A 449 6.08 13.06 -5.02
CA CYS A 449 5.26 11.95 -4.54
C CYS A 449 5.73 10.58 -5.05
N GLY A 450 6.19 10.51 -6.30
CA GLY A 450 6.65 9.27 -6.93
C GLY A 450 5.52 8.38 -7.45
N GLY A 451 5.84 7.12 -7.71
CA GLY A 451 4.88 6.10 -8.16
C GLY A 451 3.75 5.85 -7.15
N TRP A 452 2.70 5.17 -7.60
CA TRP A 452 1.50 4.94 -6.79
C TRP A 452 0.84 6.23 -6.28
N THR A 453 0.89 7.30 -7.06
CA THR A 453 0.24 8.58 -6.70
C THR A 453 -0.70 9.01 -7.80
N ILE A 454 -2.00 9.01 -7.54
CA ILE A 454 -3.13 9.23 -8.43
C ILE A 454 -3.19 8.17 -9.53
N GLU A 455 -2.13 7.98 -10.29
CA GLU A 455 -1.96 6.92 -11.30
C GLU A 455 -0.96 5.87 -10.80
N TRP A 456 -1.05 4.66 -11.35
CA TRP A 456 -0.16 3.55 -10.98
C TRP A 456 1.32 3.92 -11.08
N GLN A 457 1.73 4.48 -12.23
CA GLN A 457 3.12 4.89 -12.45
C GLN A 457 3.48 6.24 -11.78
N GLY A 458 2.48 6.93 -11.20
CA GLY A 458 2.62 8.33 -10.76
C GLY A 458 2.49 9.29 -11.94
N LEU A 459 2.57 10.57 -11.65
CA LEU A 459 2.41 11.65 -12.61
C LEU A 459 3.52 12.69 -12.48
N SER A 460 3.63 13.59 -13.46
CA SER A 460 4.44 14.80 -13.42
C SER A 460 3.56 16.03 -13.23
N GLY A 461 4.12 17.10 -12.65
CA GLY A 461 3.47 18.40 -12.50
C GLY A 461 2.79 18.61 -11.16
N ASN A 462 2.04 19.72 -11.05
CA ASN A 462 1.52 20.21 -9.76
C ASN A 462 0.00 20.11 -9.62
N ASN A 463 -0.74 19.75 -10.69
CA ASN A 463 -2.21 19.74 -10.70
C ASN A 463 -2.82 18.35 -10.40
N LEU A 464 -2.01 17.36 -10.02
CA LEU A 464 -2.48 15.99 -9.78
C LEU A 464 -3.26 15.86 -8.48
N THR A 465 -2.86 16.57 -7.45
CA THR A 465 -3.54 16.63 -6.14
C THR A 465 -3.12 17.88 -5.37
N ILE A 466 -3.58 18.05 -4.15
CA ILE A 466 -3.22 19.17 -3.29
C ILE A 466 -1.94 18.83 -2.51
N GLY A 467 -0.96 19.73 -2.55
CA GLY A 467 0.30 19.58 -1.82
C GLY A 467 1.16 20.84 -1.91
N THR A 468 2.32 20.81 -1.29
CA THR A 468 3.32 21.88 -1.30
C THR A 468 4.59 21.37 -1.95
N THR A 469 5.04 21.99 -3.04
CA THR A 469 6.33 21.67 -3.67
C THR A 469 7.49 22.19 -2.81
N ILE A 470 8.69 21.64 -3.03
CA ILE A 470 9.90 22.10 -2.31
C ILE A 470 10.17 23.57 -2.63
N LEU A 471 10.03 24.01 -3.89
CA LEU A 471 10.17 25.42 -4.27
C LEU A 471 9.18 26.31 -3.50
N SER A 472 7.90 25.94 -3.46
CA SER A 472 6.89 26.68 -2.72
C SER A 472 7.21 26.74 -1.23
N ALA A 473 7.68 25.62 -0.66
CA ALA A 473 8.10 25.55 0.74
C ALA A 473 9.31 26.45 1.05
N VAL A 474 10.30 26.49 0.15
CA VAL A 474 11.46 27.41 0.28
C VAL A 474 10.98 28.85 0.28
N LYS A 475 10.14 29.25 -0.69
CA LYS A 475 9.57 30.62 -0.78
C LYS A 475 8.79 31.00 0.49
N ASN A 476 8.06 30.05 1.09
CA ASN A 476 7.29 30.28 2.31
C ASN A 476 8.17 30.36 3.58
N THR A 477 9.41 29.86 3.53
CA THR A 477 10.27 29.75 4.71
C THR A 477 11.31 30.85 4.82
N VAL A 478 11.81 31.38 3.70
CA VAL A 478 12.83 32.44 3.68
C VAL A 478 12.25 33.80 4.07
N ASP A 479 13.12 34.75 4.44
CA ASP A 479 12.72 36.13 4.72
C ASP A 479 12.03 36.72 3.48
N PRO A 480 10.91 37.47 3.62
CA PRO A 480 10.18 38.07 2.50
C PRO A 480 11.02 38.99 1.60
N LYS A 481 12.17 39.47 2.08
CA LYS A 481 13.13 40.29 1.30
C LYS A 481 14.17 39.47 0.54
N THR A 482 14.21 38.15 0.76
CA THR A 482 15.11 37.25 0.03
C THR A 482 14.56 37.00 -1.36
N GLU A 483 15.32 37.37 -2.38
CA GLU A 483 14.99 37.04 -3.78
C GLU A 483 15.22 35.55 -4.01
N VAL A 484 14.16 34.81 -4.40
CA VAL A 484 14.22 33.38 -4.75
C VAL A 484 14.09 33.25 -6.26
N VAL A 485 15.18 32.93 -6.92
CA VAL A 485 15.20 32.62 -8.35
C VAL A 485 15.04 31.12 -8.53
N TYR A 486 14.16 30.72 -9.42
CA TYR A 486 14.03 29.32 -9.84
C TYR A 486 14.41 29.16 -11.30
N GLU A 487 15.29 28.22 -11.58
CA GLU A 487 15.65 27.78 -12.92
C GLU A 487 15.91 26.28 -12.90
N GLU A 488 15.23 25.53 -13.75
CA GLU A 488 15.28 24.07 -13.72
C GLU A 488 16.70 23.54 -14.03
N ASN A 489 17.33 24.07 -15.06
CA ASN A 489 18.69 23.66 -15.47
C ASN A 489 19.52 24.87 -15.90
N PRO A 490 19.98 25.70 -14.96
CA PRO A 490 20.78 26.89 -15.27
C PRO A 490 22.15 26.51 -15.82
N ASP A 491 22.64 27.31 -16.75
CA ASP A 491 24.03 27.20 -17.19
C ASP A 491 24.99 27.80 -16.15
N LYS A 492 26.25 27.35 -16.21
CA LYS A 492 27.28 27.71 -15.25
C LYS A 492 27.59 29.21 -15.20
N ASP A 493 27.53 29.91 -16.34
CA ASP A 493 27.88 31.33 -16.44
C ASP A 493 26.75 32.19 -15.85
N THR A 494 25.51 31.82 -16.10
CA THR A 494 24.32 32.40 -15.44
C THR A 494 24.41 32.25 -13.92
N VAL A 495 24.78 31.08 -13.40
CA VAL A 495 24.94 30.87 -11.95
C VAL A 495 26.06 31.74 -11.38
N LYS A 496 27.22 31.82 -12.05
CA LYS A 496 28.35 32.64 -11.58
C LYS A 496 28.06 34.13 -11.56
N SER A 497 27.36 34.63 -12.57
CA SER A 497 27.02 36.05 -12.69
C SER A 497 25.82 36.46 -11.83
N GLY A 498 25.02 35.49 -11.35
CA GLY A 498 23.77 35.71 -10.63
C GLY A 498 23.91 36.25 -9.20
N ASN A 499 25.11 36.29 -8.63
CA ASN A 499 25.40 36.74 -7.26
C ASN A 499 24.56 36.04 -6.18
N PHE A 500 24.35 34.74 -6.32
CA PHE A 500 23.60 33.94 -5.36
C PHE A 500 24.41 33.70 -4.09
N SER A 501 23.74 33.84 -2.92
CA SER A 501 24.33 33.55 -1.61
C SER A 501 24.56 32.05 -1.40
N TYR A 502 23.64 31.24 -1.89
CA TYR A 502 23.69 29.78 -1.93
C TYR A 502 22.65 29.25 -2.93
N ALA A 503 22.74 27.96 -3.21
CA ALA A 503 21.78 27.27 -4.06
C ALA A 503 21.21 26.02 -3.40
N ILE A 504 19.93 25.70 -3.72
CA ILE A 504 19.26 24.44 -3.40
C ILE A 504 18.98 23.73 -4.73
N VAL A 505 19.61 22.58 -4.96
CA VAL A 505 19.47 21.78 -6.17
C VAL A 505 18.62 20.55 -5.85
N VAL A 506 17.47 20.40 -6.51
CA VAL A 506 16.54 19.29 -6.25
C VAL A 506 16.43 18.42 -7.49
N VAL A 507 16.97 17.22 -7.42
CA VAL A 507 17.10 16.28 -8.54
C VAL A 507 16.79 14.85 -8.10
N GLY A 508 16.57 13.95 -9.03
CA GLY A 508 16.27 12.56 -8.66
C GLY A 508 15.81 11.69 -9.82
N GLU A 509 14.87 10.79 -9.51
CA GLU A 509 14.24 9.87 -10.46
C GLU A 509 12.82 10.36 -10.80
N PRO A 510 12.37 10.25 -12.08
CA PRO A 510 10.96 10.43 -12.40
C PRO A 510 10.12 9.33 -11.71
N PRO A 511 8.81 9.50 -11.56
CA PRO A 511 7.93 8.48 -10.99
C PRO A 511 7.93 7.18 -11.80
N TYR A 512 7.84 6.08 -11.10
CA TYR A 512 7.70 4.74 -11.66
C TYR A 512 7.03 3.80 -10.63
N ALA A 513 6.47 2.70 -11.11
CA ALA A 513 6.03 1.59 -10.28
C ALA A 513 6.41 0.25 -10.91
N GLU A 514 6.68 -0.74 -10.06
CA GLU A 514 6.92 -2.13 -10.43
C GLU A 514 8.01 -2.32 -11.49
N THR A 515 7.77 -3.14 -12.52
CA THR A 515 8.73 -3.46 -13.59
C THR A 515 9.25 -2.22 -14.32
N PHE A 516 8.43 -1.17 -14.43
CA PHE A 516 8.87 0.09 -15.07
C PHE A 516 9.93 0.84 -14.26
N GLY A 517 10.07 0.50 -12.97
CA GLY A 517 11.11 1.04 -12.11
C GLY A 517 12.37 0.18 -12.05
N ASP A 518 12.40 -1.02 -12.65
CA ASP A 518 13.62 -1.83 -12.70
C ASP A 518 14.73 -1.07 -13.43
N SER A 519 15.90 -0.95 -12.79
CA SER A 519 17.01 -0.19 -13.36
C SER A 519 18.34 -0.82 -13.06
N MET A 520 19.11 -1.07 -14.10
CA MET A 520 20.49 -1.57 -13.98
C MET A 520 21.51 -0.45 -13.82
N ASN A 521 21.15 0.80 -14.08
CA ASN A 521 22.06 1.95 -14.07
C ASN A 521 21.92 2.81 -12.82
N LEU A 522 20.72 2.93 -12.25
CA LEU A 522 20.43 3.71 -11.04
C LEU A 522 21.00 5.14 -11.09
N THR A 523 20.87 5.82 -12.22
CA THR A 523 21.39 7.17 -12.41
C THR A 523 20.32 8.23 -12.08
N ILE A 524 20.78 9.41 -11.65
CA ILE A 524 19.92 10.59 -11.62
C ILE A 524 19.50 10.91 -13.07
N ALA A 525 18.22 11.18 -13.27
CA ALA A 525 17.68 11.50 -14.60
C ALA A 525 18.23 12.81 -15.15
N ASP A 526 18.45 12.86 -16.47
CA ASP A 526 18.83 14.09 -17.14
C ASP A 526 17.73 15.17 -17.02
N PRO A 527 18.11 16.45 -16.87
CA PRO A 527 19.47 17.01 -16.85
C PRO A 527 20.09 17.09 -15.45
N GLY A 528 19.62 16.35 -14.46
CA GLY A 528 19.98 16.51 -13.04
C GLY A 528 21.48 16.49 -12.76
N THR A 529 22.24 15.63 -13.42
CA THR A 529 23.70 15.56 -13.23
C THR A 529 24.43 16.78 -13.77
N SER A 530 24.00 17.34 -14.91
CA SER A 530 24.52 18.61 -15.43
C SER A 530 24.12 19.79 -14.56
N THR A 531 22.88 19.80 -14.03
CA THR A 531 22.41 20.81 -13.08
C THR A 531 23.30 20.83 -11.82
N ILE A 532 23.61 19.67 -11.23
CA ILE A 532 24.54 19.59 -10.09
C ILE A 532 25.88 20.20 -10.47
N SER A 533 26.47 19.82 -11.60
CA SER A 533 27.81 20.27 -12.01
C SER A 533 27.85 21.76 -12.30
N ASN A 534 26.81 22.32 -12.94
CA ASN A 534 26.72 23.74 -13.27
C ASN A 534 26.56 24.61 -12.04
N VAL A 535 25.69 24.19 -11.10
CA VAL A 535 25.36 24.96 -9.91
C VAL A 535 26.42 24.81 -8.83
N CYS A 536 26.74 23.59 -8.42
CA CYS A 536 27.66 23.33 -7.29
C CYS A 536 29.12 23.68 -7.61
N GLY A 537 29.48 23.78 -8.89
CA GLY A 537 30.80 24.29 -9.31
C GLY A 537 30.91 25.81 -9.35
N ALA A 538 29.82 26.55 -9.08
CA ALA A 538 29.75 28.00 -9.22
C ALA A 538 29.36 28.73 -7.90
N VAL A 539 28.54 28.11 -7.08
CA VAL A 539 28.03 28.66 -5.81
C VAL A 539 27.90 27.54 -4.76
N LYS A 540 27.99 27.88 -3.46
CA LYS A 540 27.72 26.94 -2.37
C LYS A 540 26.34 26.29 -2.55
N CYS A 541 26.28 24.97 -2.55
CA CYS A 541 25.06 24.25 -2.85
C CYS A 541 24.70 23.15 -1.84
N VAL A 542 23.42 22.98 -1.59
CA VAL A 542 22.85 21.75 -1.04
C VAL A 542 22.11 21.00 -2.14
N VAL A 543 22.40 19.70 -2.29
CA VAL A 543 21.70 18.83 -3.23
C VAL A 543 20.71 17.97 -2.47
N VAL A 544 19.44 18.08 -2.81
CA VAL A 544 18.32 17.29 -2.29
C VAL A 544 17.96 16.25 -3.33
N ILE A 545 18.12 14.97 -2.98
CA ILE A 545 17.89 13.84 -3.88
C ILE A 545 16.49 13.28 -3.62
N ILE A 546 15.63 13.36 -4.62
CA ILE A 546 14.27 12.79 -4.62
C ILE A 546 14.33 11.48 -5.40
N SER A 547 14.40 10.36 -4.69
CA SER A 547 14.51 9.04 -5.31
C SER A 547 13.92 7.95 -4.42
N GLY A 548 13.43 6.88 -5.05
CA GLY A 548 12.88 5.72 -4.32
C GLY A 548 13.95 4.81 -3.73
N ARG A 549 15.23 5.09 -4.00
CA ARG A 549 16.36 4.21 -3.68
C ARG A 549 17.67 4.99 -3.78
N PRO A 550 18.81 4.45 -3.29
CA PRO A 550 20.11 5.00 -3.60
C PRO A 550 20.36 5.03 -5.11
N VAL A 551 20.93 6.13 -5.58
CA VAL A 551 21.32 6.36 -6.97
C VAL A 551 22.81 6.67 -7.05
N VAL A 552 23.41 6.55 -8.24
CA VAL A 552 24.83 6.84 -8.47
C VAL A 552 25.10 8.33 -8.27
N ILE A 553 25.81 8.68 -7.18
CA ILE A 553 26.21 10.06 -6.87
C ILE A 553 27.71 10.21 -6.66
N GLN A 554 28.47 9.11 -6.56
CA GLN A 554 29.91 9.10 -6.30
C GLN A 554 30.70 10.14 -7.13
N PRO A 555 30.48 10.31 -8.44
CA PRO A 555 31.23 11.26 -9.25
C PRO A 555 31.01 12.73 -8.87
N TYR A 556 29.91 13.03 -8.21
CA TYR A 556 29.47 14.40 -7.92
C TYR A 556 29.68 14.82 -6.45
N VAL A 557 29.96 13.87 -5.56
CA VAL A 557 30.06 14.10 -4.10
C VAL A 557 31.05 15.21 -3.74
N ALA A 558 32.18 15.29 -4.47
CA ALA A 558 33.21 16.30 -4.20
C ALA A 558 32.71 17.74 -4.46
N ALA A 559 31.87 17.93 -5.49
CA ALA A 559 31.35 19.24 -5.86
C ALA A 559 30.20 19.72 -4.98
N MET A 560 29.45 18.81 -4.36
CA MET A 560 28.31 19.16 -3.49
C MET A 560 28.78 19.54 -2.09
N ASP A 561 28.39 20.72 -1.58
CA ASP A 561 28.74 21.14 -0.21
C ASP A 561 27.90 20.40 0.83
N ALA A 562 26.61 20.19 0.58
CA ALA A 562 25.76 19.35 1.41
C ALA A 562 24.90 18.42 0.55
N ILE A 563 24.58 17.23 1.08
CA ILE A 563 23.80 16.19 0.40
C ILE A 563 22.71 15.70 1.33
N VAL A 564 21.46 15.73 0.86
CA VAL A 564 20.28 15.25 1.58
C VAL A 564 19.56 14.21 0.76
N ALA A 565 19.39 13.00 1.28
CA ALA A 565 18.47 12.02 0.74
C ALA A 565 17.07 12.30 1.29
N ALA A 566 16.16 12.73 0.43
CA ALA A 566 14.78 13.07 0.81
C ALA A 566 13.78 11.97 0.46
N TRP A 567 14.23 10.94 -0.25
CA TRP A 567 13.42 9.81 -0.70
C TRP A 567 12.25 10.29 -1.59
N LEU A 568 11.04 9.84 -1.33
CA LEU A 568 9.79 10.26 -1.96
C LEU A 568 8.89 10.84 -0.87
N PRO A 569 8.98 12.15 -0.57
CA PRO A 569 8.38 12.74 0.63
C PRO A 569 6.85 12.88 0.59
N GLY A 570 6.20 12.72 -0.55
CA GLY A 570 4.76 12.86 -0.66
C GLY A 570 4.30 14.31 -0.82
N THR A 571 3.09 14.64 -0.32
CA THR A 571 2.47 15.96 -0.58
C THR A 571 3.04 17.12 0.24
N GLU A 572 3.78 16.87 1.32
CA GLU A 572 4.14 17.90 2.29
C GLU A 572 5.61 18.33 2.16
N GLY A 573 6.00 18.93 1.02
CA GLY A 573 7.35 19.44 0.78
C GLY A 573 7.81 20.51 1.78
N GLN A 574 6.88 21.13 2.53
CA GLN A 574 7.24 22.03 3.61
C GLN A 574 8.13 21.37 4.66
N GLY A 575 7.97 20.07 4.92
CA GLY A 575 8.83 19.33 5.82
C GLY A 575 10.30 19.31 5.40
N VAL A 576 10.59 19.38 4.10
CA VAL A 576 11.96 19.49 3.56
C VAL A 576 12.55 20.84 3.91
N ALA A 577 11.83 21.94 3.64
CA ALA A 577 12.28 23.29 3.96
C ALA A 577 12.49 23.49 5.47
N ASP A 578 11.60 22.95 6.32
CA ASP A 578 11.73 23.04 7.78
C ASP A 578 13.09 22.53 8.27
N VAL A 579 13.59 21.46 7.66
CA VAL A 579 14.87 20.85 8.08
C VAL A 579 16.06 21.57 7.43
N LEU A 580 15.96 21.96 6.15
CA LEU A 580 17.02 22.71 5.47
C LEU A 580 17.32 24.05 6.14
N PHE A 581 16.29 24.74 6.65
CA PHE A 581 16.40 26.04 7.29
C PHE A 581 16.48 25.97 8.83
N GLY A 582 16.57 24.78 9.40
CA GLY A 582 16.82 24.55 10.82
C GLY A 582 15.64 24.77 11.76
N ASP A 583 14.41 24.86 11.27
CA ASP A 583 13.22 24.81 12.14
C ASP A 583 13.07 23.44 12.79
N TYR A 584 13.64 22.41 12.17
CA TYR A 584 13.72 21.04 12.64
C TYR A 584 15.12 20.47 12.35
N GLY A 585 15.63 19.60 13.21
CA GLY A 585 16.95 18.99 13.02
C GLY A 585 16.90 17.74 12.15
N PHE A 586 17.99 17.42 11.48
CA PHE A 586 18.15 16.13 10.82
C PHE A 586 18.25 14.99 11.83
N THR A 587 17.44 13.97 11.69
CA THR A 587 17.42 12.80 12.58
C THR A 587 17.40 11.47 11.81
N GLY A 588 17.04 11.49 10.52
CA GLY A 588 16.92 10.30 9.68
C GLY A 588 18.23 9.52 9.53
N LYS A 589 18.11 8.22 9.36
CA LYS A 589 19.22 7.28 9.18
C LYS A 589 18.97 6.43 7.94
N LEU A 590 20.00 6.21 7.13
CA LEU A 590 19.87 5.38 5.93
C LEU A 590 19.20 4.03 6.26
N PRO A 591 18.05 3.73 5.65
CA PRO A 591 17.37 2.45 5.84
C PRO A 591 18.00 1.35 5.00
N ARG A 592 18.93 1.73 4.15
CA ARG A 592 19.69 0.84 3.27
C ARG A 592 21.03 1.42 2.91
N THR A 593 21.91 0.52 2.52
CA THR A 593 23.27 0.82 2.06
C THR A 593 23.26 1.68 0.81
N TRP A 594 24.08 2.75 0.78
CA TRP A 594 24.31 3.56 -0.41
C TRP A 594 25.61 3.13 -1.08
N PHE A 595 25.50 2.52 -2.25
CA PHE A 595 26.62 1.99 -3.03
C PHE A 595 27.44 3.10 -3.73
N LYS A 596 28.66 2.79 -4.15
CA LYS A 596 29.53 3.67 -4.96
C LYS A 596 29.21 3.53 -6.45
N THR A 597 29.13 2.28 -6.91
CA THR A 597 28.82 1.90 -8.31
C THR A 597 27.84 0.73 -8.34
N VAL A 598 27.09 0.61 -9.42
CA VAL A 598 26.10 -0.48 -9.61
C VAL A 598 26.75 -1.87 -9.63
N ASP A 599 28.06 -1.98 -9.97
CA ASP A 599 28.78 -3.25 -9.99
C ASP A 599 28.92 -3.90 -8.60
N GLN A 600 28.73 -3.11 -7.52
CA GLN A 600 28.73 -3.61 -6.16
C GLN A 600 27.45 -4.35 -5.76
N LEU A 601 26.37 -4.22 -6.58
CA LEU A 601 25.06 -4.73 -6.24
C LEU A 601 24.85 -6.22 -6.58
N PRO A 602 24.14 -6.99 -5.73
CA PRO A 602 23.55 -6.52 -4.48
C PRO A 602 24.59 -6.38 -3.37
N MET A 603 24.48 -5.35 -2.54
CA MET A 603 25.31 -5.13 -1.34
C MET A 603 24.41 -4.69 -0.18
N ASN A 604 24.41 -5.42 0.91
CA ASN A 604 23.59 -5.19 2.08
C ASN A 604 24.42 -5.24 3.36
N VAL A 605 23.93 -4.62 4.41
CA VAL A 605 24.57 -4.69 5.74
C VAL A 605 24.77 -6.14 6.17
N GLY A 606 25.98 -6.44 6.61
CA GLY A 606 26.38 -7.80 7.04
C GLY A 606 26.96 -8.68 5.94
N ASP A 607 26.99 -8.22 4.68
CA ASP A 607 27.64 -8.96 3.59
C ASP A 607 29.15 -9.00 3.79
N ARG A 608 29.78 -10.09 3.34
CA ARG A 608 31.22 -10.32 3.49
C ARG A 608 32.07 -9.24 2.79
N HIS A 609 31.60 -8.76 1.63
CA HIS A 609 32.23 -7.68 0.87
C HIS A 609 31.34 -6.45 0.99
N TYR A 610 31.69 -5.56 1.92
CA TYR A 610 30.89 -4.39 2.26
C TYR A 610 31.74 -3.12 2.20
N ASP A 611 31.68 -2.40 1.06
CA ASP A 611 32.45 -1.16 0.80
C ASP A 611 31.52 -0.07 0.26
N PRO A 612 30.57 0.44 1.06
CA PRO A 612 29.59 1.42 0.61
C PRO A 612 30.16 2.84 0.46
N LEU A 613 29.46 3.68 -0.30
CA LEU A 613 29.66 5.13 -0.27
C LEU A 613 29.20 5.70 1.08
N PHE A 614 28.00 5.30 1.52
CA PHE A 614 27.49 5.56 2.88
C PHE A 614 26.90 4.27 3.44
N PRO A 615 27.32 3.85 4.64
CA PRO A 615 26.86 2.59 5.20
C PRO A 615 25.41 2.64 5.68
N PHE A 616 24.77 1.49 5.78
CA PHE A 616 23.48 1.33 6.44
C PHE A 616 23.49 2.00 7.83
N GLY A 617 22.43 2.74 8.15
CA GLY A 617 22.30 3.45 9.42
C GLY A 617 23.05 4.78 9.48
N PHE A 618 23.80 5.14 8.43
CA PHE A 618 24.47 6.45 8.37
C PHE A 618 23.46 7.60 8.26
N GLY A 619 23.83 8.73 8.81
CA GLY A 619 23.11 9.99 8.74
C GLY A 619 23.66 10.96 9.77
N LEU A 620 24.05 12.16 9.32
CA LEU A 620 24.46 13.24 10.21
C LEU A 620 23.22 13.82 10.91
N THR A 621 23.42 14.35 12.11
CA THR A 621 22.36 14.99 12.90
C THR A 621 22.64 16.47 13.08
N THR A 622 21.59 17.28 13.12
CA THR A 622 21.66 18.69 13.47
C THR A 622 20.63 19.00 14.56
N THR A 623 20.89 20.05 15.33
CA THR A 623 19.92 20.57 16.30
C THR A 623 19.11 21.70 15.67
N PRO A 624 17.82 21.87 16.02
CA PRO A 624 17.03 23.02 15.59
C PRO A 624 17.69 24.33 16.02
N VAL A 625 17.62 25.35 15.17
CA VAL A 625 18.07 26.72 15.52
C VAL A 625 17.10 27.27 16.55
N LYS A 626 17.62 27.66 17.72
CA LYS A 626 16.79 28.34 18.72
C LYS A 626 16.29 29.66 18.13
N ARG A 627 14.98 29.85 18.09
CA ARG A 627 14.38 31.15 17.80
C ARG A 627 14.66 32.07 19.02
N ASN A 628 15.47 33.11 18.84
CA ASN A 628 15.59 34.20 19.80
C ASN A 628 14.35 35.09 19.72
#